data_24de3e684e2af00b2788a382bb358ba8
#
_entry.id   24de3e684e2af00b2788a382bb358ba8
#
_cell.length_a   1.000
_cell.length_b   1.000
_cell.length_c   1.000
_cell.angle_alpha   90.00
_cell.angle_beta   90.00
_cell.angle_gamma   90.00
#
_symmetry.space_group_name_H-M   'P 1'
#
loop_
_entity.id
_entity.type
_entity.pdbx_description
1 polymer ?
#
loop_
_entity_poly.entity_id
_entity_poly.type
_entity_poly.pdbx_seq_one_letter_code
_entity_poly.pdbx_strand_id
1 'polypeptide(L)'
;LPMVKEGASKEEILDKTGHTVGLDNVTLKIEEGEIFVCMGLSGSGKSTLIRHLNRLIDPTDGEIIVEGTNVMSLNKQQLIEFRRHKMSMVFQRFGLFPHRTVIDNVGYGLEMQGVAEAERKKTAMEKIEAVGLSGFENQFPAQLSGGMQQRVGLARALANDTDIMLMDEAFSALDPLIRSDMQKQLIDLQSELKKTIVFITHDLDESLRLGDHIGILNHGKLVQVGTPVDIIMNPADDYVKAFVKDVNRTKVIKAKTIMKSKE
;
A
#
# COMPACT_ATOMS: atom_id res chain seq x y z
N LEU A 1 -7.40 -17.22 19.71
CA LEU A 1 -5.93 -17.17 19.85
C LEU A 1 -5.33 -18.51 20.34
N PRO A 2 -5.87 -19.24 21.38
CA PRO A 2 -5.28 -20.51 21.80
C PRO A 2 -5.16 -21.52 20.65
N MET A 3 -6.22 -21.77 19.91
CA MET A 3 -6.22 -22.70 18.78
C MET A 3 -5.20 -22.38 17.68
N VAL A 4 -4.94 -21.08 17.42
CA VAL A 4 -3.88 -20.64 16.47
C VAL A 4 -2.51 -21.04 17.01
N LYS A 5 -2.25 -20.82 18.31
CA LYS A 5 -0.99 -21.19 18.98
C LYS A 5 -0.78 -22.72 19.05
N GLU A 6 -1.87 -23.47 19.07
CA GLU A 6 -1.87 -24.95 19.04
C GLU A 6 -1.75 -25.53 17.61
N GLY A 7 -1.70 -24.65 16.58
CA GLY A 7 -1.51 -25.06 15.18
C GLY A 7 -2.78 -25.56 14.48
N ALA A 8 -3.97 -25.26 15.00
CA ALA A 8 -5.22 -25.60 14.33
C ALA A 8 -5.34 -24.94 12.96
N SER A 9 -5.97 -25.62 12.00
CA SER A 9 -6.18 -25.07 10.67
C SER A 9 -7.20 -23.92 10.69
N LYS A 10 -7.19 -23.08 9.64
CA LYS A 10 -8.15 -21.97 9.51
C LYS A 10 -9.59 -22.47 9.42
N GLU A 11 -9.80 -23.58 8.73
CA GLU A 11 -11.08 -24.26 8.61
C GLU A 11 -11.58 -24.73 9.97
N GLU A 12 -10.73 -25.41 10.75
CA GLU A 12 -11.07 -25.85 12.10
C GLU A 12 -11.41 -24.68 13.04
N ILE A 13 -10.68 -23.57 12.94
CA ILE A 13 -10.93 -22.38 13.74
C ILE A 13 -12.27 -21.76 13.35
N LEU A 14 -12.54 -21.65 12.05
CA LEU A 14 -13.81 -21.13 11.54
C LEU A 14 -14.98 -22.00 12.00
N ASP A 15 -14.90 -23.30 11.84
CA ASP A 15 -15.96 -24.25 12.20
C ASP A 15 -16.26 -24.23 13.70
N LYS A 16 -15.21 -24.19 14.54
CA LYS A 16 -15.36 -24.24 15.98
C LYS A 16 -15.72 -22.91 16.65
N THR A 17 -15.35 -21.79 16.03
CA THR A 17 -15.44 -20.47 16.67
C THR A 17 -16.23 -19.44 15.88
N GLY A 18 -16.51 -19.67 14.60
CA GLY A 18 -17.11 -18.70 13.69
C GLY A 18 -16.15 -17.54 13.31
N HIS A 19 -14.86 -17.63 13.67
CA HIS A 19 -13.87 -16.57 13.41
C HIS A 19 -12.93 -16.99 12.30
N THR A 20 -12.55 -16.01 11.47
CA THR A 20 -11.55 -16.20 10.40
C THR A 20 -10.20 -15.65 10.84
N VAL A 21 -9.14 -16.42 10.63
CA VAL A 21 -7.75 -15.98 10.84
C VAL A 21 -7.29 -15.18 9.63
N GLY A 22 -7.23 -13.87 9.75
CA GLY A 22 -6.77 -12.96 8.68
C GLY A 22 -5.26 -13.06 8.45
N LEU A 23 -4.49 -12.93 9.53
CA LEU A 23 -3.03 -13.06 9.53
C LEU A 23 -2.60 -14.04 10.61
N ASP A 24 -1.56 -14.81 10.33
CA ASP A 24 -1.01 -15.83 11.22
C ASP A 24 0.50 -15.68 11.31
N ASN A 25 0.95 -15.15 12.46
CA ASN A 25 2.36 -14.99 12.80
C ASN A 25 3.20 -14.30 11.70
N VAL A 26 2.74 -13.13 11.24
CA VAL A 26 3.44 -12.33 10.24
C VAL A 26 4.41 -11.40 10.95
N THR A 27 5.72 -11.55 10.67
CA THR A 27 6.78 -10.64 11.08
C THR A 27 7.47 -10.11 9.84
N LEU A 28 7.52 -8.79 9.68
CA LEU A 28 8.20 -8.15 8.57
C LEU A 28 8.82 -6.82 9.01
N LYS A 29 9.84 -6.40 8.30
CA LYS A 29 10.50 -5.10 8.45
C LYS A 29 10.39 -4.37 7.12
N ILE A 30 10.08 -3.09 7.17
CA ILE A 30 10.02 -2.18 6.03
C ILE A 30 11.03 -1.08 6.31
N GLU A 31 11.91 -0.81 5.37
CA GLU A 31 12.94 0.21 5.52
C GLU A 31 12.39 1.60 5.16
N GLU A 32 12.97 2.63 5.75
CA GLU A 32 12.61 4.01 5.45
C GLU A 32 12.92 4.35 3.98
N GLY A 33 11.99 5.00 3.31
CA GLY A 33 12.15 5.48 1.94
C GLY A 33 12.04 4.40 0.86
N GLU A 34 11.70 3.14 1.21
CA GLU A 34 11.47 2.09 0.21
C GLU A 34 10.01 1.98 -0.25
N ILE A 35 9.81 1.39 -1.41
CA ILE A 35 8.52 0.83 -1.81
C ILE A 35 8.52 -0.65 -1.45
N PHE A 36 7.82 -1.00 -0.37
CA PHE A 36 7.58 -2.38 0.01
C PHE A 36 6.27 -2.86 -0.60
N VAL A 37 6.33 -3.87 -1.45
CA VAL A 37 5.13 -4.46 -2.06
C VAL A 37 4.73 -5.71 -1.31
N CYS A 38 3.48 -5.76 -0.84
CA CYS A 38 2.89 -6.98 -0.29
C CYS A 38 1.95 -7.58 -1.33
N MET A 39 2.30 -8.76 -1.84
CA MET A 39 1.52 -9.46 -2.86
C MET A 39 0.97 -10.81 -2.39
N GLY A 40 0.05 -11.38 -3.15
CA GLY A 40 -0.57 -12.70 -2.92
C GLY A 40 -1.97 -12.77 -3.54
N LEU A 41 -2.56 -13.95 -3.59
CA LEU A 41 -3.89 -14.15 -4.15
C LEU A 41 -4.98 -13.45 -3.32
N SER A 42 -6.19 -13.36 -3.88
CA SER A 42 -7.36 -12.86 -3.13
C SER A 42 -7.56 -13.69 -1.85
N GLY A 43 -7.87 -13.02 -0.75
CA GLY A 43 -8.04 -13.68 0.55
C GLY A 43 -6.74 -14.06 1.28
N SER A 44 -5.55 -13.74 0.75
CA SER A 44 -4.27 -14.07 1.43
C SER A 44 -3.97 -13.23 2.67
N GLY A 45 -4.75 -12.17 2.97
CA GLY A 45 -4.58 -11.33 4.16
C GLY A 45 -3.95 -9.95 3.91
N LYS A 46 -3.63 -9.59 2.67
CA LYS A 46 -2.96 -8.31 2.30
C LYS A 46 -3.68 -7.07 2.81
N SER A 47 -4.98 -6.94 2.53
CA SER A 47 -5.78 -5.79 2.99
C SER A 47 -5.95 -5.79 4.51
N THR A 48 -5.89 -6.95 5.16
CA THR A 48 -5.85 -7.05 6.62
C THR A 48 -4.53 -6.52 7.15
N LEU A 49 -3.40 -6.90 6.54
CA LEU A 49 -2.07 -6.44 6.93
C LEU A 49 -1.99 -4.91 6.87
N ILE A 50 -2.33 -4.31 5.72
CA ILE A 50 -2.19 -2.85 5.57
C ILE A 50 -3.10 -2.07 6.54
N ARG A 51 -4.29 -2.61 6.86
CA ARG A 51 -5.22 -2.01 7.83
C ARG A 51 -4.80 -2.19 9.27
N HIS A 52 -3.92 -3.14 9.58
CA HIS A 52 -3.27 -3.21 10.89
C HIS A 52 -2.21 -2.11 11.03
N LEU A 53 -1.43 -1.80 9.99
CA LEU A 53 -0.36 -0.81 10.07
C LEU A 53 -0.84 0.56 10.56
N ASN A 54 -2.05 0.98 10.18
CA ASN A 54 -2.68 2.21 10.64
C ASN A 54 -3.75 2.00 11.72
N ARG A 55 -3.86 0.78 12.26
CA ARG A 55 -4.87 0.37 13.25
C ARG A 55 -6.31 0.70 12.86
N LEU A 56 -6.65 0.63 11.57
CA LEU A 56 -8.06 0.56 11.16
C LEU A 56 -8.71 -0.74 11.64
N ILE A 57 -7.90 -1.78 11.79
CA ILE A 57 -8.24 -3.04 12.44
C ILE A 57 -7.16 -3.28 13.51
N ASP A 58 -7.54 -3.47 14.75
CA ASP A 58 -6.62 -3.85 15.81
C ASP A 58 -6.21 -5.31 15.65
N PRO A 59 -4.90 -5.66 15.67
CA PRO A 59 -4.46 -7.04 15.69
C PRO A 59 -4.89 -7.72 17.00
N THR A 60 -5.15 -9.02 16.93
CA THR A 60 -5.49 -9.82 18.13
C THR A 60 -4.29 -10.00 19.06
N ASP A 61 -3.08 -10.05 18.48
CA ASP A 61 -1.79 -10.18 19.20
C ASP A 61 -0.68 -9.62 18.30
N GLY A 62 0.45 -9.23 18.89
CA GLY A 62 1.60 -8.68 18.20
C GLY A 62 1.79 -7.18 18.36
N GLU A 63 2.83 -6.65 17.75
CA GLU A 63 3.24 -5.25 17.85
C GLU A 63 3.38 -4.63 16.46
N ILE A 64 3.13 -3.32 16.39
CA ILE A 64 3.36 -2.50 15.20
C ILE A 64 4.25 -1.35 15.64
N ILE A 65 5.49 -1.35 15.17
CA ILE A 65 6.48 -0.34 15.53
C ILE A 65 6.73 0.55 14.32
N VAL A 66 6.51 1.85 14.47
CA VAL A 66 6.75 2.86 13.44
C VAL A 66 7.67 3.92 14.03
N GLU A 67 8.85 4.09 13.45
CA GLU A 67 9.87 5.04 13.93
C GLU A 67 10.11 4.94 15.46
N GLY A 68 10.22 3.70 15.96
CA GLY A 68 10.41 3.41 17.39
C GLY A 68 9.16 3.54 18.26
N THR A 69 8.03 3.99 17.72
CA THR A 69 6.76 4.10 18.45
C THR A 69 5.93 2.82 18.27
N ASN A 70 5.60 2.15 19.39
CA ASN A 70 4.62 1.05 19.33
C ASN A 70 3.21 1.62 19.16
N VAL A 71 2.66 1.48 17.96
CA VAL A 71 1.34 2.01 17.59
C VAL A 71 0.23 1.40 18.44
N MET A 72 0.44 0.16 18.94
CA MET A 72 -0.55 -0.52 19.79
C MET A 72 -0.70 0.13 21.18
N SER A 73 0.33 0.82 21.67
CA SER A 73 0.29 1.52 22.97
C SER A 73 -0.42 2.88 22.92
N LEU A 74 -0.70 3.41 21.71
CA LEU A 74 -1.32 4.73 21.55
C LEU A 74 -2.77 4.72 22.01
N ASN A 75 -3.15 5.73 22.84
CA ASN A 75 -4.55 5.99 23.16
C ASN A 75 -5.29 6.58 21.93
N LYS A 76 -6.61 6.73 22.04
CA LYS A 76 -7.46 7.20 20.93
C LYS A 76 -7.01 8.55 20.35
N GLN A 77 -6.65 9.51 21.18
CA GLN A 77 -6.23 10.84 20.73
C GLN A 77 -4.86 10.77 20.05
N GLN A 78 -3.91 10.07 20.63
CA GLN A 78 -2.58 9.84 20.06
C GLN A 78 -2.65 9.11 18.72
N LEU A 79 -3.55 8.12 18.59
CA LEU A 79 -3.74 7.40 17.33
C LEU A 79 -4.33 8.30 16.22
N ILE A 80 -5.23 9.24 16.58
CA ILE A 80 -5.74 10.24 15.64
C ILE A 80 -4.58 11.12 15.13
N GLU A 81 -3.75 11.65 16.03
CA GLU A 81 -2.61 12.48 15.67
C GLU A 81 -1.57 11.70 14.85
N PHE A 82 -1.30 10.45 15.23
CA PHE A 82 -0.43 9.55 14.47
C PHE A 82 -0.91 9.37 13.02
N ARG A 83 -2.21 9.09 12.82
CA ARG A 83 -2.79 8.95 11.47
C ARG A 83 -2.78 10.26 10.68
N ARG A 84 -2.96 11.40 11.33
CA ARG A 84 -2.95 12.72 10.68
C ARG A 84 -1.59 13.11 10.14
N HIS A 85 -0.51 12.77 10.87
CA HIS A 85 0.81 13.30 10.61
C HIS A 85 1.83 12.25 10.11
N LYS A 86 1.58 10.95 10.34
CA LYS A 86 2.53 9.91 9.99
C LYS A 86 2.13 9.06 8.80
N MET A 87 0.83 8.88 8.57
CA MET A 87 0.37 7.95 7.54
C MET A 87 -0.75 8.52 6.69
N SER A 88 -0.63 8.38 5.38
CA SER A 88 -1.72 8.56 4.42
C SER A 88 -2.14 7.22 3.82
N MET A 89 -3.37 7.14 3.30
CA MET A 89 -3.87 5.91 2.69
C MET A 89 -4.64 6.17 1.41
N VAL A 90 -4.28 5.42 0.37
CA VAL A 90 -5.02 5.30 -0.89
C VAL A 90 -5.82 4.00 -0.87
N PHE A 91 -7.12 4.09 -1.03
CA PHE A 91 -8.04 2.95 -0.92
C PHE A 91 -8.38 2.36 -2.28
N GLN A 92 -8.62 1.05 -2.34
CA GLN A 92 -9.04 0.33 -3.54
C GLN A 92 -10.31 0.91 -4.20
N ARG A 93 -11.28 1.35 -3.40
CA ARG A 93 -12.53 1.99 -3.85
C ARG A 93 -12.49 3.50 -3.71
N PHE A 94 -11.34 4.13 -3.99
CA PHE A 94 -11.07 5.57 -4.00
C PHE A 94 -11.31 6.28 -2.65
N GLY A 95 -12.35 5.93 -1.90
CA GLY A 95 -12.70 6.51 -0.60
C GLY A 95 -12.92 8.02 -0.65
N LEU A 96 -13.42 8.55 -1.78
CA LEU A 96 -13.71 9.97 -1.95
C LEU A 96 -15.03 10.33 -1.28
N PHE A 97 -15.11 11.57 -0.77
CA PHE A 97 -16.35 12.13 -0.25
C PHE A 97 -17.23 12.58 -1.42
N PRO A 98 -18.39 11.94 -1.65
CA PRO A 98 -19.20 12.20 -2.86
C PRO A 98 -19.82 13.61 -2.88
N HIS A 99 -19.98 14.24 -1.71
CA HIS A 99 -20.53 15.57 -1.52
C HIS A 99 -19.47 16.68 -1.49
N ARG A 100 -18.20 16.37 -1.69
CA ARG A 100 -17.08 17.31 -1.76
C ARG A 100 -16.53 17.35 -3.19
N THR A 101 -16.07 18.52 -3.61
CA THR A 101 -15.36 18.70 -4.88
C THR A 101 -13.98 18.01 -4.85
N VAL A 102 -13.31 17.96 -6.00
CA VAL A 102 -11.95 17.42 -6.12
C VAL A 102 -11.01 18.16 -5.17
N ILE A 103 -11.01 19.50 -5.21
CA ILE A 103 -10.12 20.32 -4.35
C ILE A 103 -10.40 20.10 -2.87
N ASP A 104 -11.66 19.96 -2.48
CA ASP A 104 -12.04 19.72 -1.09
C ASP A 104 -11.70 18.28 -0.64
N ASN A 105 -11.78 17.31 -1.55
CA ASN A 105 -11.33 15.94 -1.29
C ASN A 105 -9.82 15.90 -1.08
N VAL A 106 -9.04 16.57 -1.94
CA VAL A 106 -7.56 16.61 -1.84
C VAL A 106 -7.13 17.35 -0.59
N GLY A 107 -7.77 18.48 -0.27
CA GLY A 107 -7.46 19.29 0.90
C GLY A 107 -7.97 18.74 2.24
N TYR A 108 -8.74 17.64 2.23
CA TYR A 108 -9.41 17.15 3.45
C TYR A 108 -8.45 16.78 4.59
N GLY A 109 -7.34 16.13 4.29
CA GLY A 109 -6.37 15.76 5.33
C GLY A 109 -5.74 16.98 5.97
N LEU A 110 -5.41 18.01 5.19
CA LEU A 110 -4.91 19.30 5.68
C LEU A 110 -5.96 20.03 6.54
N GLU A 111 -7.25 19.91 6.19
CA GLU A 111 -8.35 20.40 7.01
C GLU A 111 -8.35 19.74 8.40
N MET A 112 -8.15 18.42 8.43
CA MET A 112 -8.07 17.67 9.68
C MET A 112 -6.81 17.97 10.50
N GLN A 113 -5.74 18.42 9.85
CA GLN A 113 -4.52 18.92 10.48
C GLN A 113 -4.65 20.37 10.98
N GLY A 114 -5.74 21.06 10.66
CA GLY A 114 -5.98 22.45 11.09
C GLY A 114 -5.30 23.49 10.20
N VAL A 115 -4.86 23.14 9.00
CA VAL A 115 -4.23 24.08 8.05
C VAL A 115 -5.25 25.10 7.55
N ALA A 116 -4.85 26.37 7.48
CA ALA A 116 -5.70 27.47 7.03
C ALA A 116 -6.22 27.26 5.60
N GLU A 117 -7.45 27.69 5.32
CA GLU A 117 -8.14 27.41 4.05
C GLU A 117 -7.35 27.84 2.81
N ALA A 118 -6.73 29.03 2.84
CA ALA A 118 -5.96 29.54 1.71
C ALA A 118 -4.74 28.66 1.40
N GLU A 119 -4.01 28.24 2.43
CA GLU A 119 -2.85 27.36 2.29
C GLU A 119 -3.26 25.96 1.84
N ARG A 120 -4.33 25.40 2.45
CA ARG A 120 -4.92 24.12 2.07
C ARG A 120 -5.32 24.09 0.60
N LYS A 121 -6.01 25.12 0.11
CA LYS A 121 -6.39 25.22 -1.30
C LYS A 121 -5.18 25.32 -2.24
N LYS A 122 -4.16 26.09 -1.85
CA LYS A 122 -2.92 26.18 -2.60
C LYS A 122 -2.24 24.82 -2.74
N THR A 123 -2.02 24.12 -1.63
CA THR A 123 -1.42 22.78 -1.64
C THR A 123 -2.26 21.77 -2.42
N ALA A 124 -3.60 21.81 -2.26
CA ALA A 124 -4.49 20.94 -3.02
C ALA A 124 -4.38 21.17 -4.54
N MET A 125 -4.32 22.43 -4.99
CA MET A 125 -4.11 22.77 -6.42
C MET A 125 -2.81 22.20 -6.95
N GLU A 126 -1.69 22.37 -6.23
CA GLU A 126 -0.38 21.83 -6.61
C GLU A 126 -0.41 20.30 -6.78
N LYS A 127 -1.11 19.59 -5.86
CA LYS A 127 -1.21 18.12 -5.95
C LYS A 127 -2.19 17.65 -7.03
N ILE A 128 -3.25 18.41 -7.32
CA ILE A 128 -4.16 18.18 -8.45
C ILE A 128 -3.40 18.31 -9.77
N GLU A 129 -2.58 19.33 -9.92
CA GLU A 129 -1.72 19.52 -11.10
C GLU A 129 -0.73 18.35 -11.23
N ALA A 130 -0.05 17.97 -10.15
CA ALA A 130 0.95 16.89 -10.13
C ALA A 130 0.38 15.54 -10.60
N VAL A 131 -0.92 15.28 -10.41
CA VAL A 131 -1.59 14.06 -10.89
C VAL A 131 -2.32 14.26 -12.24
N GLY A 132 -2.14 15.41 -12.91
CA GLY A 132 -2.71 15.71 -14.22
C GLY A 132 -4.23 15.89 -14.21
N LEU A 133 -4.78 16.54 -13.18
CA LEU A 133 -6.20 16.83 -13.02
C LEU A 133 -6.53 18.32 -13.04
N SER A 134 -5.64 19.18 -13.61
CA SER A 134 -5.92 20.60 -13.78
C SER A 134 -7.20 20.83 -14.61
N GLY A 135 -8.06 21.72 -14.13
CA GLY A 135 -9.37 22.03 -14.75
C GLY A 135 -10.53 21.19 -14.18
N PHE A 136 -10.26 20.22 -13.27
CA PHE A 136 -11.29 19.38 -12.64
C PHE A 136 -11.52 19.69 -11.15
N GLU A 137 -10.93 20.76 -10.63
CA GLU A 137 -10.88 21.11 -9.20
C GLU A 137 -12.27 21.23 -8.57
N ASN A 138 -13.21 21.80 -9.32
CA ASN A 138 -14.56 22.07 -8.84
C ASN A 138 -15.56 20.95 -9.15
N GLN A 139 -15.13 19.86 -9.80
CA GLN A 139 -15.99 18.73 -10.10
C GLN A 139 -16.19 17.82 -8.86
N PHE A 140 -17.32 17.13 -8.83
CA PHE A 140 -17.63 16.11 -7.84
C PHE A 140 -17.17 14.72 -8.31
N PRO A 141 -16.89 13.77 -7.42
CA PRO A 141 -16.46 12.41 -7.78
C PRO A 141 -17.37 11.74 -8.83
N ALA A 142 -18.69 11.94 -8.76
CA ALA A 142 -19.63 11.35 -9.71
C ALA A 142 -19.46 11.83 -11.17
N GLN A 143 -18.75 12.94 -11.38
CA GLN A 143 -18.49 13.53 -12.70
C GLN A 143 -17.16 13.04 -13.30
N LEU A 144 -16.40 12.20 -12.56
CA LEU A 144 -15.07 11.73 -12.91
C LEU A 144 -15.09 10.27 -13.35
N SER A 145 -14.21 9.91 -14.29
CA SER A 145 -13.91 8.51 -14.57
C SER A 145 -13.24 7.81 -13.37
N GLY A 146 -13.26 6.47 -13.33
CA GLY A 146 -12.60 5.71 -12.26
C GLY A 146 -11.11 6.05 -12.14
N GLY A 147 -10.40 6.20 -13.28
CA GLY A 147 -9.00 6.62 -13.29
C GLY A 147 -8.78 8.03 -12.73
N MET A 148 -9.68 8.97 -13.02
CA MET A 148 -9.60 10.31 -12.43
C MET A 148 -9.87 10.28 -10.92
N GLN A 149 -10.86 9.51 -10.47
CA GLN A 149 -11.13 9.34 -9.02
C GLN A 149 -9.92 8.75 -8.28
N GLN A 150 -9.20 7.81 -8.91
CA GLN A 150 -7.97 7.24 -8.36
C GLN A 150 -6.88 8.30 -8.22
N ARG A 151 -6.69 9.14 -9.24
CA ARG A 151 -5.74 10.27 -9.20
C ARG A 151 -6.11 11.28 -8.11
N VAL A 152 -7.39 11.55 -7.88
CA VAL A 152 -7.83 12.37 -6.73
C VAL A 152 -7.44 11.72 -5.40
N GLY A 153 -7.63 10.41 -5.26
CA GLY A 153 -7.21 9.65 -4.08
C GLY A 153 -5.70 9.73 -3.83
N LEU A 154 -4.89 9.64 -4.88
CA LEU A 154 -3.44 9.81 -4.81
C LEU A 154 -3.07 11.25 -4.44
N ALA A 155 -3.66 12.26 -5.10
CA ALA A 155 -3.42 13.67 -4.78
C ALA A 155 -3.75 13.99 -3.31
N ARG A 156 -4.85 13.43 -2.78
CA ARG A 156 -5.24 13.58 -1.37
C ARG A 156 -4.18 12.98 -0.43
N ALA A 157 -3.66 11.81 -0.76
CA ALA A 157 -2.62 11.17 0.06
C ALA A 157 -1.31 11.98 0.03
N LEU A 158 -0.93 12.52 -1.14
CA LEU A 158 0.25 13.36 -1.32
C LEU A 158 0.11 14.74 -0.65
N ALA A 159 -1.12 15.29 -0.56
CA ALA A 159 -1.35 16.59 0.07
C ALA A 159 -1.09 16.58 1.57
N ASN A 160 -1.29 15.44 2.24
CA ASN A 160 -1.07 15.32 3.69
C ASN A 160 0.39 15.40 4.12
N ASP A 161 1.31 15.27 3.19
CA ASP A 161 2.77 15.29 3.40
C ASP A 161 3.25 14.39 4.56
N THR A 162 2.70 13.19 4.63
CA THR A 162 3.08 12.18 5.61
C THR A 162 4.28 11.36 5.15
N ASP A 163 5.08 10.83 6.08
CA ASP A 163 6.29 10.05 5.78
C ASP A 163 5.96 8.67 5.19
N ILE A 164 4.78 8.11 5.53
CA ILE A 164 4.35 6.78 5.13
C ILE A 164 3.07 6.85 4.31
N MET A 165 3.07 6.19 3.16
CA MET A 165 1.89 6.04 2.29
C MET A 165 1.47 4.57 2.18
N LEU A 166 0.25 4.28 2.56
CA LEU A 166 -0.36 2.96 2.44
C LEU A 166 -1.24 2.90 1.20
N MET A 167 -1.06 1.92 0.32
CA MET A 167 -1.79 1.80 -0.94
C MET A 167 -2.44 0.41 -1.05
N ASP A 168 -3.76 0.34 -0.86
CA ASP A 168 -4.53 -0.92 -0.91
C ASP A 168 -5.11 -1.13 -2.31
N GLU A 169 -4.45 -1.96 -3.14
CA GLU A 169 -4.81 -2.26 -4.55
C GLU A 169 -5.13 -1.01 -5.38
N ALA A 170 -4.32 0.03 -5.19
CA ALA A 170 -4.60 1.37 -5.66
C ALA A 170 -4.80 1.49 -7.19
N PHE A 171 -4.28 0.57 -7.99
CA PHE A 171 -4.35 0.63 -9.45
C PHE A 171 -5.17 -0.51 -10.08
N SER A 172 -5.77 -1.39 -9.26
CA SER A 172 -6.50 -2.58 -9.74
C SER A 172 -7.73 -2.26 -10.60
N ALA A 173 -8.40 -1.14 -10.34
CA ALA A 173 -9.59 -0.71 -11.05
C ALA A 173 -9.31 0.11 -12.32
N LEU A 174 -8.04 0.34 -12.68
CA LEU A 174 -7.63 1.14 -13.83
C LEU A 174 -7.44 0.28 -15.07
N ASP A 175 -7.73 0.85 -16.24
CA ASP A 175 -7.35 0.24 -17.51
C ASP A 175 -5.80 0.17 -17.65
N PRO A 176 -5.27 -0.73 -18.49
CA PRO A 176 -3.84 -0.99 -18.55
C PRO A 176 -2.98 0.24 -18.89
N LEU A 177 -3.47 1.15 -19.72
CA LEU A 177 -2.71 2.34 -20.13
C LEU A 177 -2.60 3.33 -18.97
N ILE A 178 -3.73 3.68 -18.35
CA ILE A 178 -3.77 4.58 -17.18
C ILE A 178 -2.99 3.98 -16.01
N ARG A 179 -3.10 2.66 -15.79
CA ARG A 179 -2.32 1.96 -14.75
C ARG A 179 -0.82 2.14 -14.96
N SER A 180 -0.32 1.92 -16.19
CA SER A 180 1.10 2.09 -16.51
C SER A 180 1.58 3.52 -16.26
N ASP A 181 0.77 4.52 -16.63
CA ASP A 181 1.09 5.93 -16.40
C ASP A 181 1.12 6.27 -14.90
N MET A 182 0.16 5.77 -14.12
CA MET A 182 0.11 5.98 -12.67
C MET A 182 1.28 5.31 -11.94
N GLN A 183 1.69 4.11 -12.36
CA GLN A 183 2.88 3.44 -11.83
C GLN A 183 4.15 4.24 -12.11
N LYS A 184 4.28 4.78 -13.33
CA LYS A 184 5.42 5.64 -13.67
C LYS A 184 5.44 6.90 -12.82
N GLN A 185 4.30 7.59 -12.70
CA GLN A 185 4.16 8.77 -11.85
C GLN A 185 4.52 8.48 -10.38
N LEU A 186 4.11 7.31 -9.85
CA LEU A 186 4.46 6.90 -8.50
C LEU A 186 5.97 6.72 -8.31
N ILE A 187 6.65 6.09 -9.28
CA ILE A 187 8.11 5.90 -9.26
C ILE A 187 8.81 7.26 -9.33
N ASP A 188 8.39 8.15 -10.24
CA ASP A 188 8.97 9.48 -10.40
C ASP A 188 8.81 10.29 -9.10
N LEU A 189 7.61 10.32 -8.52
CA LEU A 189 7.33 10.97 -7.23
C LEU A 189 8.14 10.37 -6.08
N GLN A 190 8.28 9.05 -6.03
CA GLN A 190 9.05 8.38 -4.98
C GLN A 190 10.53 8.75 -5.05
N SER A 191 11.10 8.88 -6.25
CA SER A 191 12.50 9.28 -6.43
C SER A 191 12.79 10.68 -5.86
N GLU A 192 11.80 11.57 -5.90
CA GLU A 192 11.87 12.94 -5.40
C GLU A 192 11.56 13.04 -3.89
N LEU A 193 10.48 12.38 -3.46
CA LEU A 193 9.92 12.55 -2.11
C LEU A 193 10.50 11.58 -1.08
N LYS A 194 11.07 10.45 -1.52
CA LYS A 194 11.66 9.39 -0.68
C LYS A 194 10.74 8.93 0.46
N LYS A 195 9.43 8.89 0.22
CA LYS A 195 8.46 8.41 1.20
C LYS A 195 8.51 6.89 1.33
N THR A 196 8.23 6.37 2.51
CA THR A 196 8.03 4.92 2.68
C THR A 196 6.66 4.54 2.14
N ILE A 197 6.59 3.64 1.18
CA ILE A 197 5.33 3.21 0.55
C ILE A 197 5.09 1.73 0.83
N VAL A 198 3.94 1.39 1.40
CA VAL A 198 3.46 0.00 1.50
C VAL A 198 2.37 -0.20 0.47
N PHE A 199 2.67 -0.97 -0.55
CA PHE A 199 1.81 -1.17 -1.71
C PHE A 199 1.24 -2.59 -1.74
N ILE A 200 -0.08 -2.71 -1.76
CA ILE A 200 -0.78 -4.00 -1.87
C ILE A 200 -1.21 -4.24 -3.31
N THR A 201 -0.86 -5.40 -3.84
CA THR A 201 -1.34 -5.84 -5.15
C THR A 201 -1.46 -7.37 -5.23
N HIS A 202 -2.17 -7.85 -6.23
CA HIS A 202 -2.17 -9.26 -6.65
C HIS A 202 -1.45 -9.46 -7.99
N ASP A 203 -0.95 -8.39 -8.60
CA ASP A 203 -0.27 -8.38 -9.89
C ASP A 203 1.25 -8.47 -9.69
N LEU A 204 1.84 -9.54 -10.21
CA LEU A 204 3.28 -9.79 -10.07
C LEU A 204 4.10 -8.78 -10.90
N ASP A 205 3.69 -8.46 -12.13
CA ASP A 205 4.41 -7.49 -12.97
C ASP A 205 4.46 -6.11 -12.30
N GLU A 206 3.37 -5.71 -11.62
CA GLU A 206 3.30 -4.50 -10.82
C GLU A 206 4.27 -4.56 -9.63
N SER A 207 4.30 -5.69 -8.91
CA SER A 207 5.20 -5.92 -7.78
C SER A 207 6.67 -5.82 -8.18
N LEU A 208 7.02 -6.46 -9.31
CA LEU A 208 8.39 -6.47 -9.84
C LEU A 208 8.85 -5.11 -10.38
N ARG A 209 7.90 -4.29 -10.83
CA ARG A 209 8.17 -2.96 -11.38
C ARG A 209 8.33 -1.91 -10.29
N LEU A 210 7.51 -1.96 -9.24
CA LEU A 210 7.42 -0.93 -8.22
C LEU A 210 8.30 -1.21 -7.00
N GLY A 211 8.40 -2.48 -6.57
CA GLY A 211 8.96 -2.83 -5.26
C GLY A 211 10.47 -2.81 -5.21
N ASP A 212 11.01 -2.20 -4.17
CA ASP A 212 12.39 -2.42 -3.73
C ASP A 212 12.49 -3.79 -3.04
N HIS A 213 11.50 -4.09 -2.17
CA HIS A 213 11.27 -5.41 -1.60
C HIS A 213 9.83 -5.87 -1.82
N ILE A 214 9.67 -7.18 -1.94
CA ILE A 214 8.38 -7.84 -2.14
C ILE A 214 8.18 -8.86 -1.03
N GLY A 215 7.07 -8.74 -0.30
CA GLY A 215 6.59 -9.75 0.64
C GLY A 215 5.43 -10.54 0.04
N ILE A 216 5.54 -11.87 0.01
CA ILE A 216 4.49 -12.76 -0.54
C ILE A 216 3.68 -13.36 0.59
N LEU A 217 2.38 -13.05 0.59
CA LEU A 217 1.41 -13.60 1.53
C LEU A 217 0.63 -14.77 0.92
N ASN A 218 0.52 -15.85 1.67
CA ASN A 218 -0.32 -16.98 1.35
C ASN A 218 -1.11 -17.41 2.59
N HIS A 219 -2.44 -17.49 2.49
CA HIS A 219 -3.32 -17.90 3.60
C HIS A 219 -3.01 -17.20 4.94
N GLY A 220 -2.68 -15.91 4.90
CA GLY A 220 -2.37 -15.11 6.10
C GLY A 220 -0.97 -15.30 6.65
N LYS A 221 -0.12 -16.07 6.01
CA LYS A 221 1.30 -16.25 6.38
C LYS A 221 2.20 -15.55 5.39
N LEU A 222 3.30 -14.99 5.89
CA LEU A 222 4.36 -14.43 5.07
C LEU A 222 5.26 -15.58 4.60
N VAL A 223 5.25 -15.86 3.30
CA VAL A 223 5.98 -17.01 2.71
C VAL A 223 7.40 -16.63 2.35
N GLN A 224 7.58 -15.44 1.77
CA GLN A 224 8.89 -14.95 1.35
C GLN A 224 8.93 -13.43 1.39
N VAL A 225 10.10 -12.88 1.73
CA VAL A 225 10.46 -11.48 1.53
C VAL A 225 11.79 -11.44 0.79
N GLY A 226 11.92 -10.56 -0.18
CA GLY A 226 13.17 -10.35 -0.92
C GLY A 226 13.05 -9.28 -1.98
N THR A 227 14.16 -8.98 -2.63
CA THR A 227 14.16 -8.11 -3.81
C THR A 227 13.42 -8.77 -4.99
N PRO A 228 12.97 -8.03 -6.01
CA PRO A 228 12.42 -8.61 -7.24
C PRO A 228 13.27 -9.72 -7.83
N VAL A 229 14.59 -9.58 -7.77
CA VAL A 229 15.53 -10.59 -8.26
C VAL A 229 15.51 -11.85 -7.38
N ASP A 230 15.49 -11.70 -6.06
CA ASP A 230 15.44 -12.85 -5.14
C ASP A 230 14.16 -13.66 -5.33
N ILE A 231 13.02 -12.99 -5.48
CA ILE A 231 11.73 -13.65 -5.71
C ILE A 231 11.75 -14.50 -7.00
N ILE A 232 12.36 -13.99 -8.07
CA ILE A 232 12.42 -14.70 -9.37
C ILE A 232 13.45 -15.81 -9.37
N MET A 233 14.63 -15.58 -8.79
CA MET A 233 15.76 -16.50 -8.90
C MET A 233 15.75 -17.57 -7.82
N ASN A 234 15.24 -17.27 -6.63
CA ASN A 234 15.25 -18.11 -5.43
C ASN A 234 13.86 -18.23 -4.81
N PRO A 235 12.83 -18.72 -5.54
CA PRO A 235 11.50 -18.87 -4.97
C PRO A 235 11.51 -19.86 -3.79
N ALA A 236 10.91 -19.46 -2.65
CA ALA A 236 11.00 -20.19 -1.40
C ALA A 236 10.26 -21.54 -1.42
N ASP A 237 9.16 -21.62 -2.14
CA ASP A 237 8.33 -22.82 -2.25
C ASP A 237 7.62 -22.92 -3.60
N ASP A 238 6.80 -23.96 -3.77
CA ASP A 238 6.08 -24.22 -5.02
C ASP A 238 4.97 -23.19 -5.28
N TYR A 239 4.44 -22.55 -4.23
CA TYR A 239 3.48 -21.45 -4.36
C TYR A 239 4.14 -20.22 -5.01
N VAL A 240 5.31 -19.83 -4.52
CA VAL A 240 6.08 -18.72 -5.11
C VAL A 240 6.56 -19.09 -6.52
N LYS A 241 7.03 -20.33 -6.74
CA LYS A 241 7.42 -20.81 -8.09
C LYS A 241 6.27 -20.69 -9.10
N ALA A 242 5.04 -20.99 -8.67
CA ALA A 242 3.86 -20.86 -9.53
C ALA A 242 3.61 -19.41 -9.96
N PHE A 243 3.83 -18.43 -9.07
CA PHE A 243 3.73 -17.00 -9.41
C PHE A 243 4.76 -16.56 -10.45
N VAL A 244 6.01 -17.00 -10.30
CA VAL A 244 7.11 -16.52 -11.16
C VAL A 244 7.32 -17.33 -12.43
N LYS A 245 6.52 -18.38 -12.65
CA LYS A 245 6.67 -19.33 -13.76
C LYS A 245 6.63 -18.66 -15.13
N ASP A 246 5.69 -17.73 -15.33
CA ASP A 246 5.41 -17.12 -16.63
C ASP A 246 6.03 -15.71 -16.75
N VAL A 247 6.87 -15.31 -15.79
CA VAL A 247 7.51 -14.00 -15.78
C VAL A 247 8.57 -13.90 -16.87
N ASN A 248 8.49 -12.81 -17.63
CA ASN A 248 9.57 -12.44 -18.53
C ASN A 248 10.78 -11.93 -17.74
N ARG A 249 11.69 -12.85 -17.40
CA ARG A 249 12.88 -12.58 -16.57
C ARG A 249 13.77 -11.45 -17.12
N THR A 250 13.75 -11.21 -18.43
CA THR A 250 14.58 -10.16 -19.06
C THR A 250 14.12 -8.75 -18.71
N LYS A 251 12.88 -8.57 -18.27
CA LYS A 251 12.37 -7.26 -17.81
C LYS A 251 12.88 -6.86 -16.42
N VAL A 252 13.24 -7.83 -15.59
CA VAL A 252 13.59 -7.62 -14.19
C VAL A 252 15.09 -7.77 -13.94
N ILE A 253 15.73 -8.69 -14.63
CA ILE A 253 17.15 -9.00 -14.43
C ILE A 253 17.97 -8.08 -15.34
N LYS A 254 18.59 -7.04 -14.77
CA LYS A 254 19.58 -6.23 -15.49
C LYS A 254 20.85 -7.06 -15.72
N ALA A 255 21.52 -6.86 -16.86
CA ALA A 255 22.77 -7.57 -17.20
C ALA A 255 23.81 -7.52 -16.06
N LYS A 256 23.87 -6.40 -15.32
CA LYS A 256 24.74 -6.18 -14.16
C LYS A 256 24.47 -7.15 -13.00
N THR A 257 23.26 -7.68 -12.88
CA THR A 257 22.85 -8.62 -11.81
C THR A 257 23.33 -10.06 -12.11
N ILE A 258 23.52 -10.39 -13.40
CA ILE A 258 23.96 -11.73 -13.85
C ILE A 258 25.49 -11.81 -13.91
N MET A 259 26.17 -10.67 -14.11
CA MET A 259 27.62 -10.62 -14.15
C MET A 259 28.15 -10.75 -12.71
N LYS A 260 28.57 -11.96 -12.32
CA LYS A 260 29.44 -12.12 -11.16
C LYS A 260 30.71 -11.31 -11.40
N SER A 261 31.08 -10.42 -10.49
CA SER A 261 32.41 -9.86 -10.45
C SER A 261 33.41 -11.02 -10.45
N LYS A 262 34.28 -11.08 -11.45
CA LYS A 262 35.47 -11.94 -11.38
C LYS A 262 36.36 -11.32 -10.30
N GLU A 263 36.41 -11.93 -9.12
CA GLU A 263 37.53 -11.80 -8.21
C GLU A 263 38.74 -12.56 -8.75
#